data_50bd35a0097d21d39a4124e76114e879
#
_entry.id   50bd35a0097d21d39a4124e76114e879
#
_cell.length_a   1.000
_cell.length_b   1.000
_cell.length_c   1.000
_cell.angle_alpha   90.00
_cell.angle_beta   90.00
_cell.angle_gamma   90.00
#
_symmetry.space_group_name_H-M   'P 1'
#
loop_
_entity.id
_entity.type
_entity.pdbx_description
1 polymer ?
#
loop_
_entity_poly.entity_id
_entity_poly.type
_entity_poly.pdbx_seq_one_letter_code
_entity_poly.pdbx_strand_id
1 'polypeptide(L)'
;LFSDINLHIDELEKVGIVGVNGSGKTTLFKIILGMVEPDKGKIIFENNARVEWLPQVINDEIPSLEMTVFDFLLLGRPIEKLNNELQNTYFEIAKEENEEKLEVLYKKIDKLEVTLNYWDSYNAESILLKIISGMNITDEMLDQKLSDLSGGQKSKIAFAKLLYSKPELILLDEPTNHLDKETKEYVINYLKNYKGSVFVISHDIEFLNLVTTKTLHLDKKNKSFELFNGNYENFKKLNNEREKNLLNLAEKQQMEEDKLKKVVGLYTNSSGKRKRMAQDREKKLNKLMESKIEAPTKQKLAKINMTINRESTTTPLAVQNLCFKYNKEQVNNIINNLSFSLSKGEKFLIVGENGVGKSTLLKLLIGELTPITGTIEIGNKTDIGYYAQEHELLDNSKTILENFKDLSISERQLRNVLGRFLFFGDDVIKLVGVLSPGERSRVSLAKLSLKGANCLVLDEPTNHLDPETQGIIAETFREYPGTMLVVSHNPEFANNLGIERILLLPSGKIIDYDKATVLHFQKLNDK
;
A
#
# COMPACT_ATOMS: atom_id res chain seq x y z
N LEU A 1 10.93 -13.04 11.22
CA LEU A 1 9.80 -12.59 10.40
C LEU A 1 9.10 -13.78 9.74
N PHE A 2 9.85 -14.69 9.12
CA PHE A 2 9.33 -15.87 8.43
C PHE A 2 10.34 -17.03 8.55
N SER A 3 9.83 -18.27 8.45
CA SER A 3 10.64 -19.50 8.51
C SER A 3 10.24 -20.45 7.39
N ASP A 4 11.19 -21.32 7.03
CA ASP A 4 10.98 -22.46 6.14
C ASP A 4 10.42 -22.10 4.74
N ILE A 5 10.95 -20.99 4.14
CA ILE A 5 10.60 -20.59 2.79
C ILE A 5 11.32 -21.51 1.80
N ASN A 6 10.53 -22.21 0.99
CA ASN A 6 11.00 -22.90 -0.20
C ASN A 6 10.17 -22.37 -1.38
N LEU A 7 10.76 -21.46 -2.14
CA LEU A 7 10.10 -20.82 -3.28
C LEU A 7 10.96 -21.07 -4.53
N HIS A 8 10.35 -21.59 -5.55
CA HIS A 8 10.93 -21.69 -6.89
C HIS A 8 10.06 -20.87 -7.84
N ILE A 9 10.71 -20.03 -8.61
CA ILE A 9 10.05 -19.15 -9.59
C ILE A 9 10.71 -19.42 -10.93
N ASP A 10 9.88 -19.77 -11.91
CA ASP A 10 10.30 -20.01 -13.27
C ASP A 10 10.47 -18.70 -14.04
N GLU A 11 11.10 -18.76 -15.19
CA GLU A 11 11.18 -17.62 -16.10
C GLU A 11 9.78 -17.13 -16.52
N LEU A 12 9.66 -15.85 -16.82
CA LEU A 12 8.45 -15.18 -17.30
C LEU A 12 7.31 -15.10 -16.28
N GLU A 13 7.51 -15.55 -15.05
CA GLU A 13 6.46 -15.50 -14.04
C GLU A 13 6.23 -14.09 -13.49
N LYS A 14 4.96 -13.76 -13.29
CA LYS A 14 4.51 -12.50 -12.70
C LYS A 14 3.87 -12.80 -11.35
N VAL A 15 4.57 -12.49 -10.26
CA VAL A 15 4.16 -12.85 -8.91
C VAL A 15 3.73 -11.62 -8.13
N GLY A 16 2.46 -11.59 -7.72
CA GLY A 16 1.94 -10.58 -6.79
C GLY A 16 2.24 -10.99 -5.35
N ILE A 17 2.89 -10.14 -4.57
CA ILE A 17 3.18 -10.41 -3.16
C ILE A 17 2.16 -9.67 -2.31
N VAL A 18 1.36 -10.43 -1.56
CA VAL A 18 0.27 -9.91 -0.74
C VAL A 18 0.43 -10.34 0.71
N GLY A 19 -0.11 -9.54 1.61
CA GLY A 19 -0.08 -9.77 3.05
C GLY A 19 -0.28 -8.46 3.81
N VAL A 20 -0.66 -8.57 5.07
CA VAL A 20 -0.88 -7.39 5.93
C VAL A 20 0.39 -6.55 6.08
N ASN A 21 0.23 -5.27 6.41
CA ASN A 21 1.36 -4.40 6.64
C ASN A 21 2.23 -4.92 7.79
N GLY A 22 3.56 -4.88 7.60
CA GLY A 22 4.52 -5.46 8.54
C GLY A 22 4.62 -7.00 8.47
N SER A 23 4.12 -7.64 7.41
CA SER A 23 4.34 -9.09 7.18
C SER A 23 5.72 -9.42 6.60
N GLY A 24 6.51 -8.41 6.24
CA GLY A 24 7.87 -8.60 5.73
C GLY A 24 8.00 -8.56 4.21
N LYS A 25 7.01 -8.05 3.47
CA LYS A 25 7.03 -7.95 1.99
C LYS A 25 8.30 -7.27 1.47
N THR A 26 8.54 -6.03 1.88
CA THR A 26 9.76 -5.27 1.50
C THR A 26 11.04 -5.90 2.05
N THR A 27 10.98 -6.56 3.22
CA THR A 27 12.13 -7.30 3.77
C THR A 27 12.51 -8.48 2.87
N LEU A 28 11.52 -9.18 2.30
CA LEU A 28 11.77 -10.24 1.33
C LEU A 28 12.53 -9.69 0.11
N PHE A 29 12.14 -8.51 -0.42
CA PHE A 29 12.87 -7.87 -1.53
C PHE A 29 14.31 -7.54 -1.13
N LYS A 30 14.53 -6.97 0.05
CA LYS A 30 15.88 -6.67 0.54
C LYS A 30 16.75 -7.92 0.69
N ILE A 31 16.17 -9.04 1.10
CA ILE A 31 16.86 -10.34 1.18
C ILE A 31 17.19 -10.85 -0.24
N ILE A 32 16.25 -10.76 -1.20
CA ILE A 32 16.48 -11.14 -2.60
C ILE A 32 17.62 -10.31 -3.20
N LEU A 33 17.72 -9.04 -2.88
CA LEU A 33 18.78 -8.12 -3.33
C LEU A 33 20.11 -8.31 -2.60
N GLY A 34 20.16 -9.15 -1.56
CA GLY A 34 21.37 -9.31 -0.73
C GLY A 34 21.66 -8.13 0.20
N MET A 35 20.71 -7.19 0.36
CA MET A 35 20.84 -6.05 1.30
C MET A 35 20.68 -6.48 2.75
N VAL A 36 20.00 -7.59 2.99
CA VAL A 36 19.78 -8.21 4.29
C VAL A 36 20.11 -9.68 4.18
N GLU A 37 21.01 -10.18 5.01
CA GLU A 37 21.35 -11.60 5.03
C GLU A 37 20.26 -12.40 5.77
N PRO A 38 19.82 -13.54 5.24
CA PRO A 38 18.92 -14.44 5.94
C PRO A 38 19.67 -15.16 7.08
N ASP A 39 19.04 -15.36 8.22
CA ASP A 39 19.61 -16.11 9.36
C ASP A 39 19.98 -17.55 8.96
N LYS A 40 19.22 -18.16 8.06
CA LYS A 40 19.44 -19.50 7.50
C LYS A 40 18.92 -19.56 6.08
N GLY A 41 19.50 -20.45 5.27
CA GLY A 41 19.09 -20.66 3.87
C GLY A 41 19.98 -19.89 2.89
N LYS A 42 19.60 -19.94 1.63
CA LYS A 42 20.31 -19.26 0.54
C LYS A 42 19.36 -18.91 -0.60
N ILE A 43 19.69 -17.85 -1.31
CA ILE A 43 19.05 -17.49 -2.57
C ILE A 43 19.98 -17.89 -3.71
N ILE A 44 19.42 -18.53 -4.71
CA ILE A 44 20.16 -18.97 -5.88
C ILE A 44 19.51 -18.33 -7.09
N PHE A 45 20.29 -17.60 -7.88
CA PHE A 45 19.90 -17.10 -9.18
C PHE A 45 20.54 -17.97 -10.27
N GLU A 46 19.78 -18.25 -11.31
CA GLU A 46 20.31 -18.91 -12.50
C GLU A 46 21.09 -17.89 -13.35
N ASN A 47 22.23 -18.33 -13.92
CA ASN A 47 22.99 -17.59 -14.95
C ASN A 47 23.32 -16.12 -14.65
N ASN A 48 23.63 -15.75 -13.40
CA ASN A 48 23.93 -14.37 -13.03
C ASN A 48 22.82 -13.37 -13.40
N ALA A 49 21.56 -13.76 -13.25
CA ALA A 49 20.41 -12.92 -13.55
C ALA A 49 20.52 -11.54 -12.87
N ARG A 50 20.34 -10.48 -13.64
CA ARG A 50 20.29 -9.11 -13.10
C ARG A 50 18.94 -8.90 -12.44
N VAL A 51 19.00 -8.39 -11.23
CA VAL A 51 17.83 -8.04 -10.43
C VAL A 51 17.81 -6.54 -10.21
N GLU A 52 16.75 -5.90 -10.60
CA GLU A 52 16.55 -4.47 -10.31
C GLU A 52 15.30 -4.26 -9.49
N TRP A 53 15.35 -3.27 -8.63
CA TRP A 53 14.31 -2.95 -7.67
C TRP A 53 13.84 -1.51 -7.81
N LEU A 54 12.52 -1.32 -7.80
CA LEU A 54 11.88 -0.02 -7.62
C LEU A 54 11.37 0.05 -6.19
N PRO A 55 12.03 0.78 -5.28
CA PRO A 55 11.56 0.94 -3.91
C PRO A 55 10.40 1.91 -3.81
N GLN A 56 9.64 1.81 -2.73
CA GLN A 56 8.52 2.72 -2.44
C GLN A 56 8.96 4.19 -2.30
N VAL A 57 10.18 4.45 -1.81
CA VAL A 57 10.76 5.80 -1.63
C VAL A 57 12.13 5.84 -2.30
N ILE A 58 12.30 6.74 -3.25
CA ILE A 58 13.49 6.84 -4.11
C ILE A 58 14.40 7.98 -3.61
N ASN A 59 14.96 7.87 -2.44
CA ASN A 59 15.92 8.88 -1.97
C ASN A 59 17.38 8.42 -2.08
N ASP A 60 17.64 7.11 -2.00
CA ASP A 60 19.01 6.58 -1.87
C ASP A 60 19.57 5.99 -3.18
N GLU A 61 18.78 5.90 -4.24
CA GLU A 61 19.17 5.25 -5.50
C GLU A 61 19.61 6.21 -6.61
N ILE A 62 19.56 7.50 -6.36
CA ILE A 62 19.97 8.53 -7.33
C ILE A 62 21.46 8.81 -7.13
N PRO A 63 22.32 8.49 -8.10
CA PRO A 63 23.78 8.67 -7.96
C PRO A 63 24.20 10.12 -7.77
N SER A 64 23.44 11.07 -8.36
CA SER A 64 23.64 12.51 -8.22
C SER A 64 22.34 13.25 -8.50
N LEU A 65 21.92 14.10 -7.56
CA LEU A 65 20.75 14.97 -7.71
C LEU A 65 20.97 16.09 -8.75
N GLU A 66 22.23 16.40 -9.11
CA GLU A 66 22.60 17.40 -10.10
C GLU A 66 22.51 16.93 -11.56
N MET A 67 22.31 15.62 -11.75
CA MET A 67 22.17 14.99 -13.07
C MET A 67 20.84 15.35 -13.73
N THR A 68 20.82 15.50 -15.05
CA THR A 68 19.56 15.67 -15.79
C THR A 68 18.74 14.38 -15.80
N VAL A 69 17.44 14.52 -16.02
CA VAL A 69 16.55 13.34 -16.17
C VAL A 69 17.00 12.47 -17.32
N PHE A 70 17.39 13.06 -18.45
CA PHE A 70 17.82 12.31 -19.62
C PHE A 70 19.08 11.49 -19.35
N ASP A 71 20.11 12.11 -18.74
CA ASP A 71 21.36 11.40 -18.38
C ASP A 71 21.08 10.23 -17.42
N PHE A 72 20.19 10.44 -16.46
CA PHE A 72 19.79 9.39 -15.52
C PHE A 72 19.08 8.22 -16.19
N LEU A 73 18.23 8.47 -17.17
CA LEU A 73 17.56 7.41 -17.95
C LEU A 73 18.59 6.60 -18.77
N LEU A 74 19.59 7.27 -19.35
CA LEU A 74 20.66 6.61 -20.12
C LEU A 74 21.48 5.63 -19.26
N LEU A 75 21.61 5.86 -17.94
CA LEU A 75 22.30 4.92 -17.04
C LEU A 75 21.62 3.55 -16.95
N GLY A 76 20.39 3.40 -17.42
CA GLY A 76 19.70 2.10 -17.46
C GLY A 76 20.42 1.07 -18.34
N ARG A 77 21.16 1.50 -19.37
CA ARG A 77 21.99 0.62 -20.20
C ARG A 77 23.39 1.22 -20.37
N PRO A 78 24.48 0.45 -20.20
CA PRO A 78 25.84 0.97 -20.26
C PRO A 78 26.34 1.15 -21.71
N ILE A 79 25.47 1.54 -22.65
CA ILE A 79 25.74 1.57 -24.08
C ILE A 79 26.81 2.62 -24.41
N GLU A 80 26.69 3.82 -23.83
CA GLU A 80 27.67 4.89 -24.07
C GLU A 80 29.05 4.50 -23.58
N LYS A 81 29.17 3.90 -22.39
CA LYS A 81 30.43 3.41 -21.84
C LYS A 81 31.04 2.32 -22.74
N LEU A 82 30.22 1.40 -23.23
CA LEU A 82 30.66 0.31 -24.09
C LEU A 82 31.11 0.84 -25.46
N ASN A 83 30.40 1.79 -26.05
CA ASN A 83 30.77 2.44 -27.29
C ASN A 83 32.09 3.20 -27.17
N ASN A 84 32.27 3.95 -26.09
CA ASN A 84 33.53 4.67 -25.81
C ASN A 84 34.70 3.68 -25.65
N GLU A 85 34.47 2.57 -24.97
CA GLU A 85 35.49 1.52 -24.82
C GLU A 85 35.81 0.84 -26.16
N LEU A 86 34.82 0.60 -26.98
CA LEU A 86 34.97 0.07 -28.32
C LEU A 86 35.80 1.01 -29.21
N GLN A 87 35.47 2.29 -29.24
CA GLN A 87 36.22 3.30 -29.98
C GLN A 87 37.68 3.39 -29.51
N ASN A 88 37.91 3.43 -28.18
CA ASN A 88 39.26 3.44 -27.63
C ASN A 88 40.03 2.20 -28.03
N THR A 89 39.40 1.03 -28.05
CA THR A 89 40.04 -0.23 -28.50
C THR A 89 40.40 -0.17 -29.98
N TYR A 90 39.57 0.43 -30.84
CA TYR A 90 39.94 0.68 -32.24
C TYR A 90 41.13 1.63 -32.37
N PHE A 91 41.24 2.68 -31.56
CA PHE A 91 42.39 3.58 -31.54
C PHE A 91 43.67 2.89 -31.05
N GLU A 92 43.55 1.95 -30.09
CA GLU A 92 44.69 1.14 -29.63
C GLU A 92 45.20 0.20 -30.75
N ILE A 93 44.30 -0.46 -31.47
CA ILE A 93 44.65 -1.33 -32.61
C ILE A 93 45.38 -0.53 -33.69
N ALA A 94 44.94 0.69 -34.01
CA ALA A 94 45.56 1.51 -35.03
C ALA A 94 47.01 1.93 -34.70
N LYS A 95 47.46 1.80 -33.45
CA LYS A 95 48.79 2.16 -32.97
C LYS A 95 49.67 0.97 -32.60
N GLU A 96 49.10 -0.21 -32.51
CA GLU A 96 49.81 -1.41 -32.06
C GLU A 96 50.42 -2.16 -33.28
N GLU A 97 51.69 -2.56 -33.17
CA GLU A 97 52.39 -3.31 -34.20
C GLU A 97 52.67 -4.78 -33.80
N ASN A 98 52.40 -5.12 -32.54
CA ASN A 98 52.64 -6.46 -32.03
C ASN A 98 51.44 -7.38 -32.30
N GLU A 99 51.69 -8.46 -33.08
CA GLU A 99 50.63 -9.41 -33.49
C GLU A 99 49.91 -10.09 -32.30
N GLU A 100 50.62 -10.45 -31.23
CA GLU A 100 50.01 -11.10 -30.06
C GLU A 100 49.06 -10.14 -29.33
N LYS A 101 49.42 -8.87 -29.22
CA LYS A 101 48.56 -7.85 -28.62
C LYS A 101 47.39 -7.50 -29.51
N LEU A 102 47.57 -7.46 -30.81
CA LEU A 102 46.47 -7.27 -31.78
C LEU A 102 45.42 -8.37 -31.64
N GLU A 103 45.82 -9.64 -31.48
CA GLU A 103 44.87 -10.73 -31.25
C GLU A 103 44.05 -10.55 -29.96
N VAL A 104 44.67 -10.06 -28.90
CA VAL A 104 43.96 -9.74 -27.62
C VAL A 104 42.95 -8.61 -27.81
N LEU A 105 43.35 -7.55 -28.55
CA LEU A 105 42.48 -6.41 -28.84
C LEU A 105 41.29 -6.81 -29.74
N TYR A 106 41.49 -7.64 -30.75
CA TYR A 106 40.40 -8.17 -31.56
C TYR A 106 39.41 -9.00 -30.73
N LYS A 107 39.91 -9.90 -29.86
CA LYS A 107 39.02 -10.64 -28.91
C LYS A 107 38.26 -9.72 -27.96
N LYS A 108 38.83 -8.57 -27.59
CA LYS A 108 38.16 -7.56 -26.79
C LYS A 108 37.03 -6.88 -27.58
N ILE A 109 37.26 -6.55 -28.87
CA ILE A 109 36.20 -6.01 -29.74
C ILE A 109 35.04 -6.98 -29.85
N ASP A 110 35.32 -8.25 -30.18
CA ASP A 110 34.27 -9.27 -30.30
C ASP A 110 33.39 -9.34 -29.02
N LYS A 111 34.02 -9.29 -27.83
CA LYS A 111 33.30 -9.28 -26.57
C LYS A 111 32.44 -8.01 -26.37
N LEU A 112 32.97 -6.85 -26.75
CA LEU A 112 32.25 -5.58 -26.66
C LEU A 112 31.06 -5.55 -27.61
N GLU A 113 31.22 -6.03 -28.84
CA GLU A 113 30.15 -6.12 -29.84
C GLU A 113 29.04 -7.10 -29.39
N VAL A 114 29.42 -8.29 -28.87
CA VAL A 114 28.46 -9.23 -28.29
C VAL A 114 27.69 -8.57 -27.13
N THR A 115 28.40 -7.82 -26.29
CA THR A 115 27.76 -7.12 -25.16
C THR A 115 26.84 -5.99 -25.63
N LEU A 116 27.23 -5.20 -26.62
CA LEU A 116 26.38 -4.16 -27.23
C LEU A 116 25.15 -4.76 -27.90
N ASN A 117 25.28 -5.90 -28.56
CA ASN A 117 24.14 -6.63 -29.14
C ASN A 117 23.19 -7.16 -28.06
N TYR A 118 23.71 -7.68 -26.94
CA TYR A 118 22.90 -8.08 -25.79
C TYR A 118 22.06 -6.91 -25.25
N TRP A 119 22.62 -5.69 -25.19
CA TRP A 119 21.92 -4.50 -24.77
C TRP A 119 21.01 -3.91 -25.86
N ASP A 120 20.92 -4.52 -27.03
CA ASP A 120 20.15 -4.01 -28.17
C ASP A 120 20.51 -2.54 -28.49
N SER A 121 21.81 -2.27 -28.58
CA SER A 121 22.34 -0.90 -28.70
C SER A 121 21.79 -0.17 -29.92
N TYR A 122 21.52 -0.89 -31.01
CA TYR A 122 20.98 -0.34 -32.24
C TYR A 122 19.57 0.26 -32.07
N ASN A 123 18.71 -0.39 -31.26
CA ASN A 123 17.34 0.05 -31.03
C ASN A 123 17.17 0.84 -29.72
N ALA A 124 18.25 1.01 -28.97
CA ALA A 124 18.20 1.53 -27.58
C ALA A 124 17.53 2.90 -27.48
N GLU A 125 17.85 3.82 -28.40
CA GLU A 125 17.26 5.16 -28.44
C GLU A 125 15.75 5.09 -28.70
N SER A 126 15.33 4.30 -29.70
CA SER A 126 13.91 4.15 -30.02
C SER A 126 13.11 3.49 -28.90
N ILE A 127 13.73 2.57 -28.15
CA ILE A 127 13.14 1.95 -26.96
C ILE A 127 12.98 2.98 -25.85
N LEU A 128 14.03 3.78 -25.60
CA LEU A 128 13.99 4.83 -24.58
C LEU A 128 12.90 5.86 -24.90
N LEU A 129 12.81 6.34 -26.13
CA LEU A 129 11.77 7.30 -26.55
C LEU A 129 10.35 6.74 -26.38
N LYS A 130 10.14 5.45 -26.67
CA LYS A 130 8.84 4.80 -26.42
C LYS A 130 8.50 4.76 -24.93
N ILE A 131 9.47 4.50 -24.08
CA ILE A 131 9.27 4.50 -22.62
C ILE A 131 9.00 5.92 -22.13
N ILE A 132 9.76 6.91 -22.56
CA ILE A 132 9.56 8.33 -22.23
C ILE A 132 8.14 8.77 -22.57
N SER A 133 7.70 8.50 -23.81
CA SER A 133 6.34 8.81 -24.26
C SER A 133 5.28 8.05 -23.47
N GLY A 134 5.45 6.73 -23.28
CA GLY A 134 4.48 5.92 -22.55
C GLY A 134 4.39 6.25 -21.06
N MET A 135 5.46 6.77 -20.49
CA MET A 135 5.50 7.25 -19.11
C MET A 135 5.07 8.71 -18.98
N ASN A 136 4.56 9.36 -20.04
CA ASN A 136 4.18 10.79 -20.05
C ASN A 136 5.27 11.69 -19.45
N ILE A 137 6.54 11.47 -19.85
CA ILE A 137 7.68 12.32 -19.50
C ILE A 137 7.79 13.36 -20.61
N THR A 138 7.65 14.63 -20.26
CA THR A 138 7.71 15.73 -21.26
C THR A 138 9.17 16.11 -21.58
N ASP A 139 9.38 16.68 -22.77
CA ASP A 139 10.71 17.13 -23.18
C ASP A 139 11.29 18.17 -22.19
N GLU A 140 10.43 19.03 -21.64
CA GLU A 140 10.84 19.99 -20.61
C GLU A 140 11.37 19.31 -19.33
N MET A 141 10.83 18.13 -18.99
CA MET A 141 11.31 17.37 -17.83
C MET A 141 12.66 16.71 -18.09
N LEU A 142 12.97 16.35 -19.35
CA LEU A 142 14.23 15.68 -19.68
C LEU A 142 15.47 16.53 -19.39
N ASP A 143 15.33 17.85 -19.55
CA ASP A 143 16.40 18.83 -19.31
C ASP A 143 16.49 19.27 -17.85
N GLN A 144 15.49 18.94 -17.01
CA GLN A 144 15.48 19.31 -15.60
C GLN A 144 16.47 18.45 -14.81
N LYS A 145 17.01 19.03 -13.72
CA LYS A 145 17.79 18.26 -12.74
C LYS A 145 16.87 17.41 -11.88
N LEU A 146 17.36 16.26 -11.45
CA LEU A 146 16.62 15.38 -10.54
C LEU A 146 16.30 16.06 -9.20
N SER A 147 17.12 17.04 -8.75
CA SER A 147 16.84 17.86 -7.56
C SER A 147 15.50 18.57 -7.64
N ASP A 148 15.12 19.05 -8.81
CA ASP A 148 13.99 19.96 -9.04
C ASP A 148 12.64 19.23 -9.13
N LEU A 149 12.69 17.91 -9.22
CA LEU A 149 11.52 17.06 -9.35
C LEU A 149 10.82 16.77 -8.01
N SER A 150 9.50 16.69 -8.03
CA SER A 150 8.72 16.16 -6.91
C SER A 150 9.00 14.66 -6.66
N GLY A 151 8.68 14.17 -5.46
CA GLY A 151 8.85 12.74 -5.12
C GLY A 151 8.16 11.80 -6.10
N GLY A 152 6.92 12.12 -6.51
CA GLY A 152 6.18 11.35 -7.50
C GLY A 152 6.82 11.34 -8.89
N GLN A 153 7.34 12.49 -9.33
CA GLN A 153 8.08 12.58 -10.60
C GLN A 153 9.38 11.78 -10.54
N LYS A 154 10.12 11.83 -9.44
CA LYS A 154 11.32 10.99 -9.22
C LYS A 154 11.00 9.51 -9.33
N SER A 155 9.88 9.06 -8.71
CA SER A 155 9.40 7.68 -8.78
C SER A 155 9.09 7.26 -10.22
N LYS A 156 8.42 8.12 -10.97
CA LYS A 156 8.10 7.92 -12.39
C LYS A 156 9.35 7.78 -13.26
N ILE A 157 10.34 8.65 -13.06
CA ILE A 157 11.61 8.62 -13.80
C ILE A 157 12.45 7.37 -13.45
N ALA A 158 12.55 7.02 -12.16
CA ALA A 158 13.25 5.80 -11.75
C ALA A 158 12.59 4.54 -12.33
N PHE A 159 11.26 4.53 -12.41
CA PHE A 159 10.55 3.43 -13.05
C PHE A 159 10.83 3.37 -14.56
N ALA A 160 10.85 4.50 -15.26
CA ALA A 160 11.22 4.57 -16.66
C ALA A 160 12.63 4.02 -16.92
N LYS A 161 13.61 4.39 -16.09
CA LYS A 161 14.97 3.84 -16.13
C LYS A 161 14.98 2.33 -15.94
N LEU A 162 14.23 1.82 -14.95
CA LEU A 162 14.13 0.38 -14.70
C LEU A 162 13.52 -0.37 -15.89
N LEU A 163 12.47 0.17 -16.53
CA LEU A 163 11.91 -0.43 -17.74
C LEU A 163 12.92 -0.42 -18.91
N TYR A 164 13.75 0.62 -19.00
CA TYR A 164 14.78 0.74 -20.01
C TYR A 164 15.94 -0.26 -19.78
N SER A 165 16.31 -0.52 -18.53
CA SER A 165 17.42 -1.42 -18.19
C SER A 165 17.13 -2.90 -18.51
N LYS A 166 15.86 -3.30 -18.57
CA LYS A 166 15.40 -4.65 -18.98
C LYS A 166 16.12 -5.79 -18.24
N PRO A 167 16.08 -5.85 -16.91
CA PRO A 167 16.69 -6.91 -16.11
C PRO A 167 15.92 -8.23 -16.23
N GLU A 168 16.53 -9.36 -15.88
CA GLU A 168 15.86 -10.67 -15.87
C GLU A 168 14.80 -10.79 -14.79
N LEU A 169 14.98 -10.10 -13.64
CA LEU A 169 14.01 -10.02 -12.56
C LEU A 169 13.76 -8.56 -12.14
N ILE A 170 12.50 -8.15 -12.16
CA ILE A 170 12.04 -6.86 -11.67
C ILE A 170 11.35 -7.04 -10.31
N LEU A 171 11.76 -6.25 -9.33
CA LEU A 171 11.10 -6.13 -8.03
C LEU A 171 10.43 -4.76 -7.95
N LEU A 172 9.10 -4.73 -7.77
CA LEU A 172 8.32 -3.50 -7.72
C LEU A 172 7.64 -3.38 -6.35
N ASP A 173 7.99 -2.33 -5.60
CA ASP A 173 7.34 -2.02 -4.31
C ASP A 173 6.44 -0.80 -4.47
N GLU A 174 5.11 -1.03 -4.50
CA GLU A 174 4.06 -0.03 -4.71
C GLU A 174 4.24 0.81 -5.98
N PRO A 175 4.42 0.20 -7.17
CA PRO A 175 4.78 0.90 -8.39
C PRO A 175 3.70 1.82 -8.96
N THR A 176 2.45 1.64 -8.53
CA THR A 176 1.30 2.42 -9.01
C THR A 176 1.10 3.72 -8.25
N ASN A 177 1.80 3.91 -7.11
CA ASN A 177 1.74 5.15 -6.37
C ASN A 177 2.26 6.31 -7.24
N HIS A 178 1.52 7.39 -7.31
CA HIS A 178 1.83 8.60 -8.07
C HIS A 178 1.82 8.46 -9.61
N LEU A 179 1.33 7.34 -10.17
CA LEU A 179 1.12 7.21 -11.61
C LEU A 179 -0.29 7.70 -11.98
N ASP A 180 -0.37 8.48 -13.05
CA ASP A 180 -1.62 8.77 -13.73
C ASP A 180 -2.14 7.52 -14.48
N LYS A 181 -3.40 7.53 -14.86
CA LYS A 181 -4.04 6.37 -15.48
C LYS A 181 -3.35 5.93 -16.78
N GLU A 182 -2.99 6.88 -17.64
CA GLU A 182 -2.38 6.57 -18.94
C GLU A 182 -1.02 5.89 -18.73
N THR A 183 -0.21 6.43 -17.82
CA THR A 183 1.05 5.83 -17.40
C THR A 183 0.84 4.45 -16.78
N LYS A 184 -0.17 4.30 -15.92
CA LYS A 184 -0.52 3.01 -15.30
C LYS A 184 -0.91 1.97 -16.37
N GLU A 185 -1.76 2.32 -17.34
CA GLU A 185 -2.16 1.44 -18.44
C GLU A 185 -0.95 1.05 -19.31
N TYR A 186 -0.05 1.99 -19.60
CA TYR A 186 1.18 1.70 -20.31
C TYR A 186 2.06 0.69 -19.55
N VAL A 187 2.26 0.91 -18.25
CA VAL A 187 3.06 0.02 -17.39
C VAL A 187 2.43 -1.37 -17.31
N ILE A 188 1.12 -1.48 -17.14
CA ILE A 188 0.39 -2.76 -17.16
C ILE A 188 0.67 -3.51 -18.47
N ASN A 189 0.52 -2.84 -19.61
CA ASN A 189 0.74 -3.44 -20.92
C ASN A 189 2.21 -3.85 -21.14
N TYR A 190 3.14 -3.02 -20.66
CA TYR A 190 4.57 -3.33 -20.72
C TYR A 190 4.90 -4.57 -19.88
N LEU A 191 4.46 -4.63 -18.61
CA LEU A 191 4.75 -5.73 -17.71
C LEU A 191 4.08 -7.05 -18.12
N LYS A 192 2.89 -7.01 -18.71
CA LYS A 192 2.24 -8.20 -19.29
C LYS A 192 3.09 -8.85 -20.39
N ASN A 193 3.72 -8.01 -21.24
CA ASN A 193 4.52 -8.47 -22.36
C ASN A 193 6.02 -8.62 -22.01
N TYR A 194 6.39 -8.31 -20.79
CA TYR A 194 7.77 -8.37 -20.33
C TYR A 194 8.30 -9.80 -20.34
N LYS A 195 9.48 -10.00 -20.93
CA LYS A 195 10.11 -11.33 -21.09
C LYS A 195 10.97 -11.77 -19.90
N GLY A 196 11.02 -10.99 -18.83
CA GLY A 196 11.64 -11.39 -17.56
C GLY A 196 10.59 -11.72 -16.51
N SER A 197 11.01 -12.12 -15.33
CA SER A 197 10.14 -12.34 -14.18
C SER A 197 9.88 -11.02 -13.45
N VAL A 198 8.71 -10.89 -12.82
CA VAL A 198 8.31 -9.68 -12.11
C VAL A 198 7.72 -10.05 -10.76
N PHE A 199 8.22 -9.46 -9.70
CA PHE A 199 7.60 -9.51 -8.37
C PHE A 199 7.03 -8.16 -8.05
N VAL A 200 5.76 -8.14 -7.64
CA VAL A 200 5.03 -6.91 -7.35
C VAL A 200 4.44 -6.95 -5.96
N ILE A 201 4.79 -5.98 -5.15
CA ILE A 201 4.06 -5.61 -3.94
C ILE A 201 3.16 -4.45 -4.32
N SER A 202 1.84 -4.59 -4.21
CA SER A 202 0.91 -3.49 -4.46
C SER A 202 -0.38 -3.65 -3.67
N HIS A 203 -0.97 -2.52 -3.31
CA HIS A 203 -2.33 -2.43 -2.76
C HIS A 203 -3.38 -2.18 -3.85
N ASP A 204 -2.96 -1.96 -5.07
CA ASP A 204 -3.80 -1.80 -6.25
C ASP A 204 -4.24 -3.17 -6.77
N ILE A 205 -5.47 -3.55 -6.40
CA ILE A 205 -6.05 -4.86 -6.75
C ILE A 205 -6.22 -5.00 -8.27
N GLU A 206 -6.58 -3.93 -8.98
CA GLU A 206 -6.75 -3.95 -10.43
C GLU A 206 -5.41 -4.24 -11.11
N PHE A 207 -4.36 -3.53 -10.69
CA PHE A 207 -3.00 -3.73 -11.19
C PHE A 207 -2.53 -5.17 -10.97
N LEU A 208 -2.68 -5.69 -9.74
CA LEU A 208 -2.34 -7.08 -9.42
C LEU A 208 -3.11 -8.07 -10.29
N ASN A 209 -4.41 -7.89 -10.46
CA ASN A 209 -5.24 -8.79 -11.27
C ASN A 209 -4.87 -8.80 -12.76
N LEU A 210 -4.42 -7.66 -13.27
CA LEU A 210 -4.07 -7.51 -14.67
C LEU A 210 -2.65 -7.98 -15.00
N VAL A 211 -1.70 -7.86 -14.06
CA VAL A 211 -0.27 -8.13 -14.30
C VAL A 211 0.14 -9.51 -13.81
N THR A 212 -0.38 -9.98 -12.67
CA THR A 212 0.17 -11.17 -12.01
C THR A 212 -0.49 -12.47 -12.48
N THR A 213 0.33 -13.52 -12.58
CA THR A 213 -0.08 -14.90 -12.90
C THR A 213 -0.07 -15.82 -11.69
N LYS A 214 0.69 -15.45 -10.66
CA LYS A 214 0.76 -16.14 -9.36
C LYS A 214 0.66 -15.13 -8.22
N THR A 215 0.17 -15.58 -7.08
CA THR A 215 0.07 -14.73 -5.87
C THR A 215 0.79 -15.41 -4.72
N LEU A 216 1.78 -14.73 -4.14
CA LEU A 216 2.52 -15.15 -2.96
C LEU A 216 1.92 -14.46 -1.73
N HIS A 217 1.28 -15.22 -0.87
CA HIS A 217 0.68 -14.72 0.36
C HIS A 217 1.63 -14.88 1.54
N LEU A 218 1.89 -13.77 2.24
CA LEU A 218 2.69 -13.72 3.46
C LEU A 218 1.75 -13.69 4.68
N ASP A 219 1.67 -14.80 5.39
CA ASP A 219 0.89 -14.90 6.63
C ASP A 219 1.77 -14.49 7.84
N LYS A 220 1.49 -13.29 8.39
CA LYS A 220 2.20 -12.76 9.56
C LYS A 220 1.99 -13.61 10.81
N LYS A 221 0.82 -14.25 10.98
CA LYS A 221 0.49 -15.09 12.14
C LYS A 221 1.29 -16.37 12.16
N ASN A 222 1.22 -17.10 11.04
CA ASN A 222 1.86 -18.41 10.92
C ASN A 222 3.33 -18.28 10.50
N LYS A 223 3.81 -17.04 10.21
CA LYS A 223 5.15 -16.76 9.69
C LYS A 223 5.48 -17.61 8.46
N SER A 224 4.48 -17.89 7.64
CA SER A 224 4.56 -18.79 6.49
C SER A 224 4.31 -18.07 5.18
N PHE A 225 4.74 -18.70 4.11
CA PHE A 225 4.53 -18.27 2.73
C PHE A 225 3.72 -19.32 2.00
N GLU A 226 2.76 -18.87 1.23
CA GLU A 226 2.00 -19.76 0.35
C GLU A 226 1.92 -19.16 -1.06
N LEU A 227 2.31 -19.95 -2.05
CA LEU A 227 2.20 -19.58 -3.45
C LEU A 227 0.92 -20.14 -4.05
N PHE A 228 0.08 -19.26 -4.56
CA PHE A 228 -1.18 -19.60 -5.22
C PHE A 228 -1.05 -19.38 -6.73
N ASN A 229 -1.55 -20.31 -7.52
CA ASN A 229 -1.68 -20.13 -8.96
C ASN A 229 -2.88 -19.23 -9.25
N GLY A 230 -2.65 -18.19 -10.03
CA GLY A 230 -3.65 -17.19 -10.38
C GLY A 230 -3.39 -15.82 -9.76
N ASN A 231 -4.19 -14.84 -10.20
CA ASN A 231 -4.13 -13.47 -9.74
C ASN A 231 -4.71 -13.28 -8.32
N TYR A 232 -4.70 -12.05 -7.84
CA TYR A 232 -5.20 -11.71 -6.50
C TYR A 232 -6.66 -12.12 -6.27
N GLU A 233 -7.52 -12.00 -7.27
CA GLU A 233 -8.94 -12.35 -7.14
C GLU A 233 -9.14 -13.86 -6.95
N ASN A 234 -8.39 -14.68 -7.68
CA ASN A 234 -8.37 -16.14 -7.50
C ASN A 234 -7.83 -16.53 -6.12
N PHE A 235 -6.72 -15.90 -5.69
CA PHE A 235 -6.21 -16.07 -4.34
C PHE A 235 -7.28 -15.78 -3.28
N LYS A 236 -7.97 -14.62 -3.38
CA LYS A 236 -9.02 -14.23 -2.42
C LYS A 236 -10.16 -15.23 -2.35
N LYS A 237 -10.59 -15.78 -3.49
CA LYS A 237 -11.61 -16.84 -3.54
C LYS A 237 -11.15 -18.10 -2.84
N LEU A 238 -9.97 -18.61 -3.19
CA LEU A 238 -9.41 -19.84 -2.60
C LEU A 238 -9.15 -19.69 -1.10
N ASN A 239 -8.60 -18.56 -0.68
CA ASN A 239 -8.35 -18.29 0.73
C ASN A 239 -9.65 -18.22 1.55
N ASN A 240 -10.69 -17.55 1.03
CA ASN A 240 -12.01 -17.51 1.68
C ASN A 240 -12.67 -18.90 1.79
N GLU A 241 -12.55 -19.73 0.77
CA GLU A 241 -13.05 -21.12 0.81
C GLU A 241 -12.27 -21.95 1.84
N ARG A 242 -10.95 -21.80 1.88
CA ARG A 242 -10.10 -22.49 2.86
C ARG A 242 -10.43 -22.06 4.29
N GLU A 243 -10.58 -20.76 4.55
CA GLU A 243 -10.98 -20.25 5.86
C GLU A 243 -12.33 -20.80 6.31
N LYS A 244 -13.32 -20.83 5.40
CA LYS A 244 -14.64 -21.44 5.69
C LYS A 244 -14.52 -22.92 6.03
N ASN A 245 -13.72 -23.67 5.28
CA ASN A 245 -13.50 -25.09 5.53
C ASN A 245 -12.80 -25.34 6.87
N LEU A 246 -11.78 -24.53 7.20
CA LEU A 246 -11.09 -24.61 8.49
C LEU A 246 -12.02 -24.27 9.66
N LEU A 247 -12.88 -23.25 9.52
CA LEU A 247 -13.89 -22.91 10.53
C LEU A 247 -14.87 -24.07 10.75
N ASN A 248 -15.40 -24.65 9.67
CA ASN A 248 -16.31 -25.80 9.76
C ASN A 248 -15.66 -27.03 10.41
N LEU A 249 -14.38 -27.28 10.11
CA LEU A 249 -13.62 -28.37 10.73
C LEU A 249 -13.36 -28.10 12.22
N ALA A 250 -12.97 -26.89 12.57
CA ALA A 250 -12.74 -26.49 13.96
C ALA A 250 -14.04 -26.56 14.80
N GLU A 251 -15.17 -26.12 14.25
CA GLU A 251 -16.49 -26.24 14.91
C GLU A 251 -16.87 -27.70 15.14
N LYS A 252 -16.70 -28.58 14.14
CA LYS A 252 -16.95 -30.03 14.30
C LYS A 252 -16.06 -30.65 15.36
N GLN A 253 -14.77 -30.27 15.36
CA GLN A 253 -13.81 -30.76 16.36
C GLN A 253 -14.18 -30.28 17.77
N GLN A 254 -14.60 -29.00 17.91
CA GLN A 254 -15.07 -28.47 19.18
C GLN A 254 -16.32 -29.16 19.70
N MET A 255 -17.29 -29.45 18.82
CA MET A 255 -18.49 -30.23 19.20
C MET A 255 -18.14 -31.65 19.64
N GLU A 256 -17.17 -32.31 19.00
CA GLU A 256 -16.73 -33.66 19.39
C GLU A 256 -15.96 -33.61 20.73
N GLU A 257 -15.11 -32.59 20.92
CA GLU A 257 -14.39 -32.32 22.17
C GLU A 257 -15.40 -32.17 23.33
N ASP A 258 -16.44 -31.35 23.17
CA ASP A 258 -17.45 -31.08 24.18
C ASP A 258 -18.28 -32.35 24.51
N LYS A 259 -18.59 -33.16 23.50
CA LYS A 259 -19.25 -34.46 23.71
C LYS A 259 -18.37 -35.41 24.51
N LEU A 260 -17.09 -35.52 24.16
CA LEU A 260 -16.14 -36.38 24.86
C LEU A 260 -15.93 -35.93 26.31
N LYS A 261 -15.76 -34.63 26.55
CA LYS A 261 -15.63 -34.01 27.89
C LYS A 261 -16.86 -34.32 28.77
N LYS A 262 -18.08 -34.21 28.22
CA LYS A 262 -19.31 -34.54 28.94
C LYS A 262 -19.33 -36.02 29.38
N VAL A 263 -18.98 -36.95 28.47
CA VAL A 263 -18.96 -38.37 28.78
C VAL A 263 -17.88 -38.73 29.81
N VAL A 264 -16.67 -38.16 29.68
CA VAL A 264 -15.60 -38.35 30.64
C VAL A 264 -16.03 -37.83 32.01
N GLY A 265 -16.58 -36.59 32.11
CA GLY A 265 -17.03 -36.00 33.37
C GLY A 265 -18.14 -36.80 34.06
N LEU A 266 -19.09 -37.40 33.30
CA LEU A 266 -20.18 -38.21 33.85
C LEU A 266 -19.70 -39.53 34.45
N TYR A 267 -18.64 -40.14 33.91
CA TYR A 267 -18.22 -41.49 34.27
C TYR A 267 -16.87 -41.61 34.94
N THR A 268 -16.14 -40.50 35.17
CA THR A 268 -14.82 -40.50 35.81
C THR A 268 -14.85 -41.15 37.20
N ASN A 269 -15.88 -40.90 38.00
CA ASN A 269 -16.07 -41.45 39.35
C ASN A 269 -16.84 -42.75 39.40
N SER A 270 -17.10 -43.39 38.24
CA SER A 270 -17.82 -44.66 38.18
C SER A 270 -16.89 -45.86 38.32
N SER A 271 -17.45 -47.05 38.58
CA SER A 271 -16.69 -48.32 38.69
C SER A 271 -16.96 -49.26 37.51
N GLY A 272 -16.09 -50.26 37.31
CA GLY A 272 -16.28 -51.33 36.33
C GLY A 272 -16.28 -50.84 34.87
N LYS A 273 -17.27 -51.32 34.09
CA LYS A 273 -17.36 -51.07 32.64
C LYS A 273 -17.46 -49.60 32.27
N ARG A 274 -18.13 -48.78 33.11
CA ARG A 274 -18.28 -47.32 32.90
C ARG A 274 -16.96 -46.58 33.07
N LYS A 275 -16.11 -46.99 34.03
CA LYS A 275 -14.77 -46.41 34.21
C LYS A 275 -13.86 -46.67 33.00
N ARG A 276 -13.87 -47.91 32.47
CA ARG A 276 -13.12 -48.25 31.25
C ARG A 276 -13.56 -47.40 30.06
N MET A 277 -14.88 -47.21 29.90
CA MET A 277 -15.44 -46.39 28.85
C MET A 277 -15.00 -44.92 28.98
N ALA A 278 -14.92 -44.37 30.20
CA ALA A 278 -14.40 -43.02 30.43
C ALA A 278 -12.91 -42.91 30.04
N GLN A 279 -12.09 -43.88 30.43
CA GLN A 279 -10.67 -43.95 30.08
C GLN A 279 -10.41 -44.00 28.57
N ASP A 280 -11.21 -44.80 27.84
CA ASP A 280 -11.10 -44.89 26.37
C ASP A 280 -11.51 -43.57 25.71
N ARG A 281 -12.53 -42.88 26.24
CA ARG A 281 -12.95 -41.54 25.75
C ARG A 281 -11.94 -40.47 26.10
N GLU A 282 -11.29 -40.56 27.25
CA GLU A 282 -10.20 -39.66 27.66
C GLU A 282 -8.98 -39.76 26.74
N LYS A 283 -8.56 -40.99 26.39
CA LYS A 283 -7.52 -41.24 25.39
C LYS A 283 -7.87 -40.62 24.03
N LYS A 284 -9.14 -40.72 23.63
CA LYS A 284 -9.62 -40.13 22.39
C LYS A 284 -9.64 -38.60 22.45
N LEU A 285 -10.03 -38.04 23.60
CA LEU A 285 -10.00 -36.61 23.86
C LEU A 285 -8.56 -36.06 23.79
N ASN A 286 -7.59 -36.73 24.43
CA ASN A 286 -6.20 -36.33 24.41
C ASN A 286 -5.62 -36.31 22.98
N LYS A 287 -5.89 -37.35 22.18
CA LYS A 287 -5.51 -37.38 20.76
C LYS A 287 -6.15 -36.25 19.95
N LEU A 288 -7.41 -35.94 20.23
CA LEU A 288 -8.13 -34.86 19.57
C LEU A 288 -7.56 -33.49 19.96
N MET A 289 -7.11 -33.33 21.20
CA MET A 289 -6.44 -32.13 21.70
C MET A 289 -5.03 -31.95 21.13
N GLU A 290 -4.28 -33.02 20.90
CA GLU A 290 -2.97 -33.02 20.22
C GLU A 290 -3.08 -32.59 18.75
N SER A 291 -4.19 -32.94 18.09
CA SER A 291 -4.50 -32.59 16.69
C SER A 291 -5.46 -31.38 16.56
N LYS A 292 -5.46 -30.50 17.55
CA LYS A 292 -6.41 -29.36 17.56
C LYS A 292 -6.16 -28.45 16.38
N ILE A 293 -7.19 -28.30 15.56
CA ILE A 293 -7.20 -27.36 14.44
C ILE A 293 -7.42 -25.96 15.02
N GLU A 294 -6.43 -25.08 14.85
CA GLU A 294 -6.63 -23.69 15.18
C GLU A 294 -7.60 -23.07 14.18
N ALA A 295 -8.80 -22.75 14.65
CA ALA A 295 -9.74 -21.99 13.84
C ALA A 295 -9.08 -20.69 13.40
N PRO A 296 -9.19 -20.31 12.11
CA PRO A 296 -8.78 -18.97 11.70
C PRO A 296 -9.57 -18.00 12.56
N THR A 297 -8.89 -17.42 13.52
CA THR A 297 -9.48 -16.38 14.37
C THR A 297 -9.69 -15.16 13.47
N LYS A 298 -10.90 -15.01 12.93
CA LYS A 298 -11.38 -13.64 12.70
C LYS A 298 -11.27 -13.02 14.08
N GLN A 299 -10.26 -12.18 14.26
CA GLN A 299 -10.19 -11.39 15.48
C GLN A 299 -11.52 -10.66 15.53
N LYS A 300 -12.43 -11.12 16.41
CA LYS A 300 -13.58 -10.31 16.81
C LYS A 300 -12.97 -9.12 17.50
N LEU A 301 -12.63 -8.12 16.71
CA LEU A 301 -12.18 -6.85 17.24
C LEU A 301 -13.30 -6.38 18.15
N ALA A 302 -12.96 -6.31 19.45
CA ALA A 302 -13.95 -5.92 20.42
C ALA A 302 -14.55 -4.57 20.00
N LYS A 303 -15.87 -4.33 20.02
CA LYS A 303 -16.52 -3.06 19.64
C LYS A 303 -15.88 -1.88 20.38
N ILE A 304 -15.35 -0.85 19.71
CA ILE A 304 -14.98 0.41 20.36
C ILE A 304 -16.25 1.27 20.36
N ASN A 305 -16.70 1.62 21.49
CA ASN A 305 -17.58 2.77 21.56
C ASN A 305 -16.69 4.00 21.39
N MET A 306 -16.61 4.54 20.16
CA MET A 306 -16.07 5.87 19.95
C MET A 306 -17.01 6.82 20.69
N THR A 307 -16.48 7.43 21.75
CA THR A 307 -17.27 8.40 22.52
C THR A 307 -17.01 9.80 22.00
N ILE A 308 -18.07 10.58 21.89
CA ILE A 308 -18.00 12.03 21.69
C ILE A 308 -18.06 12.70 23.05
N ASN A 309 -17.25 13.74 23.27
CA ASN A 309 -17.22 14.47 24.55
C ASN A 309 -18.52 15.21 24.83
N ARG A 310 -19.17 15.70 23.79
CA ARG A 310 -20.45 16.39 23.83
C ARG A 310 -21.19 16.25 22.51
N GLU A 311 -22.49 16.37 22.53
CA GLU A 311 -23.31 16.40 21.33
C GLU A 311 -23.14 17.72 20.57
N SER A 312 -23.03 17.65 19.24
CA SER A 312 -23.04 18.84 18.37
C SER A 312 -24.43 19.44 18.24
N THR A 313 -24.51 20.62 17.65
CA THR A 313 -25.78 21.23 17.20
C THR A 313 -26.41 20.42 16.07
N THR A 314 -27.65 20.70 15.71
CA THR A 314 -28.38 20.07 14.61
C THR A 314 -27.65 20.24 13.25
N THR A 315 -26.97 21.39 13.08
CA THR A 315 -26.13 21.70 11.91
C THR A 315 -24.72 21.97 12.42
N PRO A 316 -23.84 20.94 12.46
CA PRO A 316 -22.46 21.11 12.94
C PRO A 316 -21.60 22.00 12.05
N LEU A 317 -21.88 22.02 10.73
CA LEU A 317 -21.15 22.79 9.75
C LEU A 317 -22.08 23.27 8.65
N ALA A 318 -21.98 24.55 8.29
CA ALA A 318 -22.64 25.12 7.13
C ALA A 318 -21.68 26.01 6.33
N VAL A 319 -21.80 25.95 5.03
CA VAL A 319 -20.98 26.71 4.06
C VAL A 319 -21.93 27.46 3.13
N GLN A 320 -21.73 28.76 2.96
CA GLN A 320 -22.57 29.61 2.11
C GLN A 320 -21.72 30.41 1.14
N ASN A 321 -21.99 30.27 -0.16
CA ASN A 321 -21.41 31.02 -1.27
C ASN A 321 -19.88 31.10 -1.23
N LEU A 322 -19.22 30.00 -0.83
CA LEU A 322 -17.79 29.93 -0.61
C LEU A 322 -17.01 30.05 -1.94
N CYS A 323 -16.08 31.01 -2.01
CA CYS A 323 -15.13 31.15 -3.10
C CYS A 323 -13.70 31.25 -2.56
N PHE A 324 -12.77 30.57 -3.26
CA PHE A 324 -11.37 30.56 -2.89
C PHE A 324 -10.42 30.42 -4.09
N LYS A 325 -9.26 31.08 -4.02
CA LYS A 325 -8.07 30.92 -4.86
C LYS A 325 -6.81 31.24 -4.08
N TYR A 326 -5.68 30.60 -4.41
CA TYR A 326 -4.41 30.83 -3.69
C TYR A 326 -3.78 32.18 -4.04
N ASN A 327 -3.74 32.55 -5.31
CA ASN A 327 -3.16 33.81 -5.76
C ASN A 327 -4.24 34.73 -6.31
N LYS A 328 -4.17 36.03 -5.94
CA LYS A 328 -5.11 37.04 -6.44
C LYS A 328 -5.02 37.24 -7.96
N GLU A 329 -3.91 36.87 -8.58
CA GLU A 329 -3.65 36.96 -10.03
C GLU A 329 -4.24 35.79 -10.83
N GLN A 330 -4.64 34.70 -10.17
CA GLN A 330 -5.31 33.57 -10.85
C GLN A 330 -6.66 34.02 -11.40
N VAL A 331 -6.90 33.70 -12.69
CA VAL A 331 -8.16 34.05 -13.37
C VAL A 331 -9.34 33.22 -12.82
N ASN A 332 -9.11 31.96 -12.49
CA ASN A 332 -10.16 31.05 -12.05
C ASN A 332 -10.07 30.76 -10.55
N ASN A 333 -11.22 30.71 -9.88
CA ASN A 333 -11.33 30.24 -8.52
C ASN A 333 -11.18 28.71 -8.47
N ILE A 334 -10.50 28.19 -7.45
CA ILE A 334 -10.41 26.75 -7.17
C ILE A 334 -11.76 26.26 -6.61
N ILE A 335 -12.36 27.06 -5.72
CA ILE A 335 -13.70 26.83 -5.21
C ILE A 335 -14.57 28.00 -5.66
N ASN A 336 -15.71 27.70 -6.27
CA ASN A 336 -16.57 28.72 -6.85
C ASN A 336 -18.02 28.55 -6.36
N ASN A 337 -18.49 29.53 -5.61
CA ASN A 337 -19.89 29.66 -5.12
C ASN A 337 -20.45 28.36 -4.50
N LEU A 338 -19.65 27.71 -3.64
CA LEU A 338 -20.04 26.44 -3.02
C LEU A 338 -20.90 26.68 -1.77
N SER A 339 -22.04 25.98 -1.69
CA SER A 339 -22.93 26.02 -0.54
C SER A 339 -23.42 24.63 -0.17
N PHE A 340 -23.26 24.24 1.10
CA PHE A 340 -23.78 22.98 1.65
C PHE A 340 -23.83 23.05 3.18
N SER A 341 -24.55 22.12 3.78
CA SER A 341 -24.59 21.94 5.23
C SER A 341 -24.58 20.47 5.62
N LEU A 342 -24.02 20.19 6.78
CA LEU A 342 -23.99 18.86 7.39
C LEU A 342 -25.02 18.79 8.51
N SER A 343 -25.73 17.68 8.57
CA SER A 343 -26.63 17.37 9.67
C SER A 343 -25.90 16.62 10.79
N LYS A 344 -26.41 16.71 12.02
CA LYS A 344 -25.86 15.97 13.17
C LYS A 344 -25.89 14.46 12.90
N GLY A 345 -24.73 13.80 13.07
CA GLY A 345 -24.57 12.36 12.88
C GLY A 345 -24.46 11.92 11.43
N GLU A 346 -24.57 12.84 10.49
CA GLU A 346 -24.47 12.54 9.06
C GLU A 346 -23.06 12.13 8.63
N LYS A 347 -22.97 11.18 7.70
CA LYS A 347 -21.74 10.78 7.03
C LYS A 347 -21.76 11.24 5.58
N PHE A 348 -20.92 12.22 5.28
CA PHE A 348 -20.91 12.97 4.04
C PHE A 348 -19.59 12.76 3.29
N LEU A 349 -19.67 12.42 2.01
CA LEU A 349 -18.50 12.16 1.16
C LEU A 349 -18.27 13.31 0.18
N ILE A 350 -17.02 13.68 -0.02
CA ILE A 350 -16.59 14.60 -1.08
C ILE A 350 -15.86 13.77 -2.13
N VAL A 351 -16.30 13.88 -3.38
CA VAL A 351 -15.64 13.28 -4.55
C VAL A 351 -15.38 14.32 -5.62
N GLY A 352 -14.35 14.09 -6.43
CA GLY A 352 -13.95 14.97 -7.52
C GLY A 352 -12.60 14.56 -8.09
N GLU A 353 -12.22 15.07 -9.24
CA GLU A 353 -10.91 14.79 -9.85
C GLU A 353 -9.74 15.27 -8.99
N ASN A 354 -8.54 14.74 -9.25
CA ASN A 354 -7.35 15.20 -8.56
C ASN A 354 -7.06 16.67 -8.93
N GLY A 355 -6.62 17.45 -7.94
CA GLY A 355 -6.35 18.89 -8.13
C GLY A 355 -7.60 19.79 -8.13
N VAL A 356 -8.81 19.29 -8.05
CA VAL A 356 -10.06 20.09 -8.10
C VAL A 356 -10.31 20.92 -6.82
N GLY A 357 -9.47 20.78 -5.80
CA GLY A 357 -9.58 21.58 -4.57
C GLY A 357 -10.21 20.87 -3.38
N LYS A 358 -10.27 19.52 -3.35
CA LYS A 358 -10.83 18.76 -2.20
C LYS A 358 -10.11 19.08 -0.89
N SER A 359 -8.79 18.91 -0.84
CA SER A 359 -7.99 19.23 0.37
C SER A 359 -7.99 20.71 0.69
N THR A 360 -8.08 21.58 -0.33
CA THR A 360 -8.26 23.02 -0.15
C THR A 360 -9.57 23.34 0.57
N LEU A 361 -10.66 22.67 0.17
CA LEU A 361 -11.95 22.79 0.86
C LEU A 361 -11.85 22.37 2.33
N LEU A 362 -11.21 21.22 2.60
CA LEU A 362 -11.02 20.76 3.98
C LEU A 362 -10.22 21.76 4.81
N LYS A 363 -9.13 22.32 4.28
CA LYS A 363 -8.32 23.35 4.96
C LYS A 363 -9.10 24.63 5.25
N LEU A 364 -10.02 25.03 4.37
CA LEU A 364 -10.94 26.12 4.62
C LEU A 364 -11.91 25.83 5.78
N LEU A 365 -12.47 24.59 5.79
CA LEU A 365 -13.44 24.17 6.82
C LEU A 365 -12.83 24.10 8.21
N ILE A 366 -11.55 23.74 8.33
CA ILE A 366 -10.85 23.70 9.62
C ILE A 366 -10.21 25.05 10.01
N GLY A 367 -10.30 26.06 9.14
CA GLY A 367 -9.81 27.43 9.41
C GLY A 367 -8.31 27.64 9.15
N GLU A 368 -7.61 26.69 8.49
CA GLU A 368 -6.21 26.89 8.05
C GLU A 368 -6.09 27.87 6.88
N LEU A 369 -7.15 27.98 6.08
CA LEU A 369 -7.25 28.94 4.99
C LEU A 369 -8.45 29.85 5.20
N THR A 370 -8.35 31.09 4.73
CA THR A 370 -9.46 32.06 4.80
C THR A 370 -10.11 32.22 3.42
N PRO A 371 -11.45 32.11 3.32
CA PRO A 371 -12.15 32.30 2.05
C PRO A 371 -12.03 33.74 1.54
N ILE A 372 -12.15 33.93 0.22
CA ILE A 372 -12.20 35.25 -0.39
C ILE A 372 -13.59 35.85 -0.22
N THR A 373 -14.62 35.06 -0.47
CA THR A 373 -16.03 35.41 -0.24
C THR A 373 -16.78 34.20 0.30
N GLY A 374 -17.93 34.44 0.88
CA GLY A 374 -18.75 33.44 1.53
C GLY A 374 -18.43 33.28 3.01
N THR A 375 -19.18 32.42 3.67
CA THR A 375 -19.05 32.15 5.11
C THR A 375 -19.01 30.67 5.41
N ILE A 376 -18.24 30.30 6.43
CA ILE A 376 -18.19 28.97 7.02
C ILE A 376 -18.66 29.12 8.45
N GLU A 377 -19.77 28.50 8.77
CA GLU A 377 -20.36 28.53 10.11
C GLU A 377 -20.15 27.17 10.79
N ILE A 378 -19.40 27.18 11.88
CA ILE A 378 -19.19 26.02 12.75
C ILE A 378 -20.18 26.14 13.91
N GLY A 379 -21.01 25.14 14.11
CA GLY A 379 -22.03 25.13 15.16
C GLY A 379 -21.42 25.26 16.58
N ASN A 380 -22.06 26.01 17.47
CA ASN A 380 -21.58 26.36 18.82
C ASN A 380 -21.23 25.14 19.64
N LYS A 381 -21.30 24.01 19.50
CA LYS A 381 -20.86 22.81 20.26
C LYS A 381 -20.15 21.81 19.39
N THR A 382 -19.63 22.26 18.23
CA THR A 382 -18.94 21.40 17.28
C THR A 382 -17.45 21.41 17.59
N ASP A 383 -16.92 20.23 17.89
CA ASP A 383 -15.50 19.96 18.06
C ASP A 383 -15.01 19.21 16.83
N ILE A 384 -14.21 19.87 16.00
CA ILE A 384 -13.69 19.29 14.76
C ILE A 384 -12.42 18.50 15.06
N GLY A 385 -12.40 17.24 14.65
CA GLY A 385 -11.21 16.42 14.57
C GLY A 385 -10.77 16.26 13.12
N TYR A 386 -9.56 16.71 12.77
CA TYR A 386 -9.04 16.65 11.41
C TYR A 386 -7.97 15.56 11.25
N TYR A 387 -8.06 14.82 10.17
CA TYR A 387 -7.06 13.87 9.71
C TYR A 387 -6.51 14.37 8.37
N ALA A 388 -5.27 14.84 8.37
CA ALA A 388 -4.54 15.24 7.18
C ALA A 388 -3.88 14.04 6.50
N GLN A 389 -3.66 14.15 5.21
CA GLN A 389 -2.96 13.14 4.41
C GLN A 389 -1.49 12.97 4.86
N GLU A 390 -0.85 14.03 5.35
CA GLU A 390 0.49 14.00 5.96
C GLU A 390 0.35 13.90 7.49
N HIS A 391 1.04 12.95 8.11
CA HIS A 391 0.90 12.53 9.51
C HIS A 391 1.43 13.55 10.53
N GLU A 392 1.14 14.83 10.38
CA GLU A 392 1.61 15.95 11.21
C GLU A 392 1.26 15.85 12.71
N LEU A 393 0.33 14.95 13.07
CA LEU A 393 -0.16 14.80 14.44
C LEU A 393 0.70 13.90 15.34
N LEU A 394 1.75 13.27 14.80
CA LEU A 394 2.57 12.29 15.50
C LEU A 394 4.02 12.77 15.66
N ASP A 395 4.56 12.58 16.85
CA ASP A 395 5.98 12.81 17.15
C ASP A 395 6.79 11.56 16.83
N ASN A 396 7.61 11.62 15.79
CA ASN A 396 8.42 10.50 15.31
C ASN A 396 9.48 10.02 16.31
N SER A 397 9.87 10.88 17.26
CA SER A 397 10.87 10.57 18.28
C SER A 397 10.31 9.81 19.49
N LYS A 398 8.99 9.72 19.58
CA LYS A 398 8.27 9.07 20.68
C LYS A 398 7.71 7.70 20.27
N THR A 399 7.48 6.85 21.26
CA THR A 399 6.76 5.59 21.06
C THR A 399 5.29 5.83 20.73
N ILE A 400 4.61 4.80 20.22
CA ILE A 400 3.17 4.88 19.98
C ILE A 400 2.46 5.28 21.29
N LEU A 401 2.71 4.59 22.40
CA LEU A 401 2.06 4.93 23.69
C LEU A 401 2.35 6.37 24.14
N GLU A 402 3.56 6.84 23.94
CA GLU A 402 3.94 8.21 24.35
C GLU A 402 3.24 9.29 23.55
N ASN A 403 2.90 9.01 22.31
CA ASN A 403 2.13 9.91 21.46
C ASN A 403 0.67 10.11 21.92
N PHE A 404 0.20 9.33 22.90
CA PHE A 404 -1.15 9.44 23.48
C PHE A 404 -1.16 9.93 24.92
N LYS A 405 -0.02 10.34 25.49
CA LYS A 405 0.08 10.82 26.89
C LYS A 405 -0.71 12.11 27.15
N ASP A 406 -1.00 12.88 26.11
CA ASP A 406 -1.84 14.07 26.13
C ASP A 406 -3.33 13.74 26.37
N LEU A 407 -3.72 12.48 26.18
CA LEU A 407 -5.08 12.02 26.43
C LEU A 407 -5.18 11.39 27.81
N SER A 408 -6.14 11.85 28.62
CA SER A 408 -6.39 11.34 29.98
C SER A 408 -7.06 9.95 29.93
N ILE A 409 -6.36 8.95 29.35
CA ILE A 409 -6.87 7.60 29.12
C ILE A 409 -5.94 6.60 29.81
N SER A 410 -6.49 5.57 30.45
CA SER A 410 -5.69 4.52 31.06
C SER A 410 -4.96 3.71 29.99
N GLU A 411 -3.74 3.24 30.28
CA GLU A 411 -2.95 2.42 29.36
C GLU A 411 -3.72 1.18 28.88
N ARG A 412 -4.49 0.55 29.76
CA ARG A 412 -5.34 -0.60 29.40
C ARG A 412 -6.39 -0.25 28.33
N GLN A 413 -7.05 0.89 28.48
CA GLN A 413 -8.02 1.36 27.48
C GLN A 413 -7.33 1.72 26.17
N LEU A 414 -6.16 2.39 26.25
CA LEU A 414 -5.36 2.74 25.09
C LEU A 414 -4.92 1.50 24.31
N ARG A 415 -4.38 0.46 25.00
CA ARG A 415 -4.00 -0.81 24.37
C ARG A 415 -5.20 -1.51 23.71
N ASN A 416 -6.38 -1.43 24.30
CA ASN A 416 -7.60 -1.97 23.69
C ASN A 416 -7.97 -1.22 22.40
N VAL A 417 -7.83 0.09 22.37
CA VAL A 417 -8.06 0.89 21.16
C VAL A 417 -7.00 0.58 20.12
N LEU A 418 -5.72 0.63 20.48
CA LEU A 418 -4.62 0.32 19.57
C LEU A 418 -4.72 -1.10 18.98
N GLY A 419 -5.20 -2.08 19.77
CA GLY A 419 -5.46 -3.44 19.29
C GLY A 419 -6.44 -3.50 18.11
N ARG A 420 -7.38 -2.56 18.01
CA ARG A 420 -8.31 -2.47 16.88
C ARG A 420 -7.70 -1.86 15.63
N PHE A 421 -6.72 -0.98 15.84
CA PHE A 421 -5.89 -0.48 14.76
C PHE A 421 -4.69 -1.41 14.48
N LEU A 422 -4.80 -2.70 14.94
CA LEU A 422 -3.86 -3.78 14.69
C LEU A 422 -2.47 -3.58 15.32
N PHE A 423 -2.40 -2.94 16.50
CA PHE A 423 -1.19 -2.86 17.32
C PHE A 423 -1.36 -3.71 18.58
N PHE A 424 -0.55 -4.76 18.72
CA PHE A 424 -0.65 -5.73 19.80
C PHE A 424 0.67 -5.88 20.56
N GLY A 425 0.60 -6.26 21.83
CA GLY A 425 1.77 -6.58 22.63
C GLY A 425 2.84 -5.49 22.61
N ASP A 426 4.03 -5.82 22.08
CA ASP A 426 5.18 -4.93 22.00
C ASP A 426 5.13 -3.93 20.84
N ASP A 427 4.19 -4.04 19.92
CA ASP A 427 4.06 -3.07 18.83
C ASP A 427 3.86 -1.65 19.37
N VAL A 428 3.16 -1.50 20.49
CA VAL A 428 2.79 -0.19 21.07
C VAL A 428 3.98 0.59 21.67
N ILE A 429 5.12 -0.08 21.90
CA ILE A 429 6.35 0.57 22.39
C ILE A 429 7.33 0.91 21.26
N LYS A 430 7.00 0.60 20.01
CA LYS A 430 7.80 1.01 18.86
C LYS A 430 7.80 2.53 18.72
N LEU A 431 8.93 3.09 18.30
CA LEU A 431 9.02 4.50 17.92
C LEU A 431 8.18 4.75 16.66
N VAL A 432 7.46 5.86 16.62
CA VAL A 432 6.65 6.23 15.45
C VAL A 432 7.52 6.43 14.20
N GLY A 433 8.75 6.91 14.38
CA GLY A 433 9.71 7.11 13.28
C GLY A 433 10.08 5.84 12.50
N VAL A 434 10.01 4.66 13.13
CA VAL A 434 10.34 3.37 12.46
C VAL A 434 9.12 2.69 11.83
N LEU A 435 7.93 3.26 11.99
CA LEU A 435 6.69 2.71 11.44
C LEU A 435 6.61 2.94 9.92
N SER A 436 6.03 1.98 9.22
CA SER A 436 5.64 2.17 7.82
C SER A 436 4.57 3.27 7.67
N PRO A 437 4.42 3.87 6.49
CA PRO A 437 3.37 4.87 6.25
C PRO A 437 1.97 4.39 6.64
N GLY A 438 1.60 3.15 6.31
CA GLY A 438 0.32 2.55 6.70
C GLY A 438 0.17 2.33 8.22
N GLU A 439 1.25 2.01 8.93
CA GLU A 439 1.22 1.92 10.40
C GLU A 439 1.05 3.29 11.03
N ARG A 440 1.73 4.32 10.53
CA ARG A 440 1.55 5.71 10.98
C ARG A 440 0.12 6.20 10.77
N SER A 441 -0.48 5.90 9.59
CA SER A 441 -1.89 6.20 9.31
C SER A 441 -2.82 5.60 10.37
N ARG A 442 -2.61 4.32 10.72
CA ARG A 442 -3.42 3.65 11.74
C ARG A 442 -3.26 4.27 13.13
N VAL A 443 -2.03 4.66 13.52
CA VAL A 443 -1.79 5.36 14.81
C VAL A 443 -2.48 6.72 14.82
N SER A 444 -2.38 7.50 13.73
CA SER A 444 -3.05 8.80 13.61
C SER A 444 -4.58 8.68 13.71
N LEU A 445 -5.17 7.70 13.02
CA LEU A 445 -6.61 7.43 13.09
C LEU A 445 -7.04 6.97 14.49
N ALA A 446 -6.23 6.14 15.17
CA ALA A 446 -6.45 5.76 16.55
C ALA A 446 -6.43 6.99 17.48
N LYS A 447 -5.46 7.89 17.31
CA LYS A 447 -5.34 9.12 18.10
C LYS A 447 -6.56 10.03 17.88
N LEU A 448 -6.98 10.18 16.62
CA LEU A 448 -8.16 10.95 16.27
C LEU A 448 -9.43 10.37 16.92
N SER A 449 -9.59 9.04 16.89
CA SER A 449 -10.76 8.37 17.46
C SER A 449 -10.93 8.56 18.97
N LEU A 450 -9.82 8.87 19.66
CA LEU A 450 -9.79 9.07 21.12
C LEU A 450 -9.92 10.53 21.55
N LYS A 451 -9.81 11.49 20.63
CA LYS A 451 -9.95 12.92 20.95
C LYS A 451 -11.37 13.31 21.36
N GLY A 452 -12.37 12.45 21.14
CA GLY A 452 -13.75 12.70 21.51
C GLY A 452 -14.42 13.85 20.74
N ALA A 453 -13.87 14.21 19.57
CA ALA A 453 -14.47 15.16 18.65
C ALA A 453 -15.85 14.66 18.22
N ASN A 454 -16.80 15.56 17.94
CA ASN A 454 -18.14 15.22 17.48
C ASN A 454 -18.37 15.51 15.98
N CYS A 455 -17.37 16.05 15.30
CA CYS A 455 -17.32 16.22 13.85
C CYS A 455 -15.93 15.82 13.34
N LEU A 456 -15.84 14.76 12.54
CA LEU A 456 -14.58 14.31 11.94
C LEU A 456 -14.47 14.79 10.50
N VAL A 457 -13.30 15.30 10.13
CA VAL A 457 -12.93 15.69 8.79
C VAL A 457 -11.74 14.82 8.38
N LEU A 458 -11.92 13.95 7.39
CA LEU A 458 -10.94 12.94 6.98
C LEU A 458 -10.52 13.17 5.53
N ASP A 459 -9.22 13.42 5.30
CA ASP A 459 -8.64 13.56 3.97
C ASP A 459 -7.92 12.27 3.57
N GLU A 460 -8.52 11.52 2.64
CA GLU A 460 -8.01 10.25 2.09
C GLU A 460 -7.50 9.26 3.18
N PRO A 461 -8.34 8.89 4.16
CA PRO A 461 -7.90 8.10 5.32
C PRO A 461 -7.48 6.67 4.98
N THR A 462 -7.69 6.22 3.76
CA THR A 462 -7.34 4.88 3.27
C THR A 462 -6.01 4.80 2.56
N ASN A 463 -5.38 5.94 2.26
CA ASN A 463 -4.09 5.95 1.61
C ASN A 463 -3.05 5.21 2.45
N HIS A 464 -2.20 4.42 1.80
CA HIS A 464 -1.18 3.56 2.41
C HIS A 464 -1.71 2.41 3.28
N LEU A 465 -3.02 2.16 3.29
CA LEU A 465 -3.62 1.04 4.02
C LEU A 465 -3.91 -0.13 3.07
N ASP A 466 -3.58 -1.34 3.53
CA ASP A 466 -3.98 -2.54 2.80
C ASP A 466 -5.51 -2.74 2.81
N PRO A 467 -6.08 -3.44 1.81
CA PRO A 467 -7.53 -3.57 1.67
C PRO A 467 -8.24 -4.20 2.88
N GLU A 468 -7.57 -5.11 3.59
CA GLU A 468 -8.12 -5.73 4.81
C GLU A 468 -8.21 -4.71 5.94
N THR A 469 -7.14 -3.94 6.15
CA THR A 469 -7.10 -2.86 7.14
C THR A 469 -8.12 -1.76 6.82
N GLN A 470 -8.32 -1.41 5.54
CA GLN A 470 -9.34 -0.44 5.13
C GLN A 470 -10.74 -0.88 5.55
N GLY A 471 -11.08 -2.18 5.38
CA GLY A 471 -12.36 -2.74 5.82
C GLY A 471 -12.57 -2.63 7.33
N ILE A 472 -11.55 -2.98 8.12
CA ILE A 472 -11.59 -2.90 9.59
C ILE A 472 -11.79 -1.45 10.07
N ILE A 473 -11.07 -0.52 9.46
CA ILE A 473 -11.17 0.91 9.80
C ILE A 473 -12.53 1.46 9.40
N ALA A 474 -13.05 1.09 8.23
CA ALA A 474 -14.38 1.50 7.80
C ALA A 474 -15.47 1.02 8.78
N GLU A 475 -15.43 -0.25 9.19
CA GLU A 475 -16.36 -0.79 10.20
C GLU A 475 -16.25 -0.04 11.54
N THR A 476 -15.01 0.29 11.95
CA THR A 476 -14.76 1.04 13.19
C THR A 476 -15.39 2.44 13.13
N PHE A 477 -15.19 3.16 12.03
CA PHE A 477 -15.78 4.49 11.83
C PHE A 477 -17.28 4.47 11.50
N ARG A 478 -17.81 3.34 11.03
CA ARG A 478 -19.26 3.18 10.86
C ARG A 478 -20.02 3.31 12.18
N GLU A 479 -19.44 2.84 13.29
CA GLU A 479 -20.03 2.92 14.63
C GLU A 479 -19.83 4.31 15.28
N TYR A 480 -19.08 5.22 14.66
CA TYR A 480 -18.87 6.56 15.18
C TYR A 480 -20.18 7.36 15.22
N PRO A 481 -20.60 7.88 16.42
CA PRO A 481 -21.90 8.51 16.60
C PRO A 481 -21.96 9.98 16.14
N GLY A 482 -20.82 10.61 15.85
CA GLY A 482 -20.72 12.00 15.43
C GLY A 482 -20.87 12.19 13.91
N THR A 483 -20.84 13.45 13.49
CA THR A 483 -20.86 13.83 12.08
C THR A 483 -19.50 13.55 11.44
N MET A 484 -19.50 13.13 10.19
CA MET A 484 -18.26 12.81 9.47
C MET A 484 -18.27 13.38 8.05
N LEU A 485 -17.22 14.11 7.71
CA LEU A 485 -16.93 14.58 6.37
C LEU A 485 -15.68 13.86 5.86
N VAL A 486 -15.80 13.15 4.75
CA VAL A 486 -14.73 12.29 4.23
C VAL A 486 -14.43 12.66 2.79
N VAL A 487 -13.16 12.81 2.46
CA VAL A 487 -12.66 12.77 1.08
C VAL A 487 -12.12 11.36 0.86
N SER A 488 -12.65 10.63 -0.09
CA SER A 488 -12.12 9.31 -0.47
C SER A 488 -12.53 8.92 -1.89
N HIS A 489 -11.61 8.23 -2.56
CA HIS A 489 -11.83 7.63 -3.87
C HIS A 489 -12.12 6.14 -3.81
N ASN A 490 -12.10 5.53 -2.61
CA ASN A 490 -12.32 4.11 -2.42
C ASN A 490 -13.82 3.79 -2.21
N PRO A 491 -14.50 3.16 -3.22
CA PRO A 491 -15.93 2.88 -3.12
C PRO A 491 -16.27 1.83 -2.08
N GLU A 492 -15.38 0.87 -1.79
CA GLU A 492 -15.61 -0.16 -0.78
C GLU A 492 -15.54 0.46 0.62
N PHE A 493 -14.57 1.34 0.85
CA PHE A 493 -14.44 2.07 2.10
C PHE A 493 -15.66 2.97 2.35
N ALA A 494 -16.06 3.77 1.35
CA ALA A 494 -17.23 4.64 1.44
C ALA A 494 -18.53 3.86 1.73
N ASN A 495 -18.73 2.73 1.04
CA ASN A 495 -19.88 1.86 1.28
C ASN A 495 -19.90 1.27 2.70
N ASN A 496 -18.74 0.83 3.19
CA ASN A 496 -18.61 0.25 4.52
C ASN A 496 -18.78 1.29 5.65
N LEU A 497 -18.44 2.57 5.39
CA LEU A 497 -18.69 3.67 6.31
C LEU A 497 -20.17 3.98 6.52
N GLY A 498 -21.04 3.67 5.55
CA GLY A 498 -22.44 4.03 5.56
C GLY A 498 -22.66 5.52 5.21
N ILE A 499 -21.99 6.00 4.16
CA ILE A 499 -22.17 7.35 3.62
C ILE A 499 -23.64 7.55 3.19
N GLU A 500 -24.17 8.73 3.43
CA GLU A 500 -25.56 9.09 3.11
C GLU A 500 -25.65 10.00 1.88
N ARG A 501 -24.80 11.03 1.80
CA ARG A 501 -24.78 11.99 0.69
C ARG A 501 -23.37 12.23 0.16
N ILE A 502 -23.30 12.65 -1.09
CA ILE A 502 -22.05 12.95 -1.82
C ILE A 502 -22.08 14.40 -2.32
N LEU A 503 -20.99 15.13 -2.09
CA LEU A 503 -20.70 16.41 -2.76
C LEU A 503 -19.78 16.17 -3.95
N LEU A 504 -20.21 16.58 -5.11
CA LEU A 504 -19.46 16.49 -6.36
C LEU A 504 -18.69 17.79 -6.62
N LEU A 505 -17.36 17.74 -6.65
CA LEU A 505 -16.53 18.87 -7.06
C LEU A 505 -16.05 18.70 -8.51
N PRO A 506 -15.93 19.79 -9.31
CA PRO A 506 -16.14 21.21 -8.94
C PRO A 506 -17.58 21.69 -9.00
N SER A 507 -18.56 20.87 -9.42
CA SER A 507 -19.93 21.29 -9.68
C SER A 507 -20.70 21.81 -8.47
N GLY A 508 -20.27 21.45 -7.24
CA GLY A 508 -20.98 21.77 -6.00
C GLY A 508 -22.31 21.04 -5.83
N LYS A 509 -22.63 20.07 -6.70
CA LYS A 509 -23.89 19.33 -6.64
C LYS A 509 -23.86 18.30 -5.51
N ILE A 510 -24.95 18.22 -4.76
CA ILE A 510 -25.14 17.21 -3.70
C ILE A 510 -26.11 16.15 -4.24
N ILE A 511 -25.77 14.90 -4.05
CA ILE A 511 -26.60 13.74 -4.41
C ILE A 511 -26.63 12.74 -3.27
N ASP A 512 -27.62 11.85 -3.23
CA ASP A 512 -27.62 10.70 -2.35
C ASP A 512 -26.49 9.74 -2.71
N TYR A 513 -26.03 8.97 -1.71
CA TYR A 513 -24.93 8.03 -1.95
C TYR A 513 -25.25 7.02 -3.05
N ASP A 514 -24.40 6.99 -4.05
CA ASP A 514 -24.40 6.00 -5.12
C ASP A 514 -23.00 5.46 -5.37
N LYS A 515 -22.84 4.15 -5.22
CA LYS A 515 -21.56 3.47 -5.42
C LYS A 515 -21.03 3.63 -6.85
N ALA A 516 -21.93 3.70 -7.86
CA ALA A 516 -21.53 3.87 -9.25
C ALA A 516 -20.90 5.25 -9.48
N THR A 517 -21.39 6.28 -8.80
CA THR A 517 -20.82 7.64 -8.83
C THR A 517 -19.40 7.63 -8.24
N VAL A 518 -19.17 6.99 -7.10
CA VAL A 518 -17.84 6.94 -6.50
C VAL A 518 -16.87 6.18 -7.41
N LEU A 519 -17.30 5.06 -7.98
CA LEU A 519 -16.54 4.30 -8.99
C LEU A 519 -16.20 5.14 -10.23
N HIS A 520 -17.12 6.00 -10.68
CA HIS A 520 -16.88 6.89 -11.79
C HIS A 520 -15.74 7.87 -11.49
N PHE A 521 -15.78 8.52 -10.32
CA PHE A 521 -14.73 9.45 -9.90
C PHE A 521 -13.42 8.74 -9.55
N GLN A 522 -13.45 7.53 -9.02
CA GLN A 522 -12.25 6.71 -8.90
C GLN A 522 -11.61 6.49 -10.26
N LYS A 523 -12.39 6.06 -11.25
CA LYS A 523 -11.91 5.87 -12.63
C LYS A 523 -11.43 7.17 -13.30
N LEU A 524 -11.98 8.34 -12.94
CA LEU A 524 -11.50 9.64 -13.42
C LEU A 524 -10.17 10.04 -12.75
N ASN A 525 -10.00 9.74 -11.48
CA ASN A 525 -8.76 10.03 -10.75
C ASN A 525 -7.65 9.02 -11.04
N ASP A 526 -8.03 7.82 -11.47
CA ASP A 526 -7.12 6.82 -12.02
C ASP A 526 -6.74 7.15 -13.49
N LYS A 527 -7.33 8.21 -14.08
CA LYS A 527 -6.92 8.80 -15.37
C LYS A 527 -5.81 9.80 -15.13
#